data_39073bf4ff523b665f0bffc1e04e1118
#
_entry.id   39073bf4ff523b665f0bffc1e04e1118
#
_cell.length_a   1.000
_cell.length_b   1.000
_cell.length_c   1.000
_cell.angle_alpha   90.00
_cell.angle_beta   90.00
_cell.angle_gamma   90.00
#
_symmetry.space_group_name_H-M   'P 1'
#
loop_
_entity.id
_entity.type
_entity.pdbx_description
1 polymer ?
#
loop_
_entity_poly.entity_id
_entity_poly.type
_entity_poly.pdbx_seq_one_letter_code
_entity_poly.pdbx_strand_id
1 'polypeptide(L)'
;MYKRQIQNIKHEILYEVAKLAYAGRFEEEKDELAYKMFPGPKARFRCCVYKEREIARQRIRLAEGKCPTESDHPGANNIIQVIEAACADCPLSHYIVTDNCRKCMMKACQQACKFGAISMTRDRAYIDPDKCKECGMCAKACPYNAIADLIRPCKKICPANAITMDENGICEIDENKCIQCGQCIHACPFGAIGSKTDIVDVIKAIVDGKKVVAMVAPAVEGQFGDTITMSSIRTACKKLGFNDMYEVGLGGDLTAQAEAEEWLEAAKEGKKLTTSCCPAFVNLIKKQYPELAEHISTTISPMFALSRLLKSEEPDTITVFIGPCIAKKNEKQEYKGQGNADFVLTIGEFRAMMRAKEVVLEPEENSDQQASIYGKRFGNGGGVSAAVAQCMREAGADPDKFNIEKCSGAAECKKALTLLKVGKLPADFIEGMVCEGGCVGGPSRHRSGKNPVLAAKDRDKLLAEADDRNVSDNLSKYDLTAFSMHK
;
A
#
# COMPACT_ATOMS: atom_id res chain seq x y z
N MET A 1 25.51 -6.27 -2.50
CA MET A 1 24.75 -7.45 -2.94
C MET A 1 23.71 -7.94 -1.94
N TYR A 2 23.93 -7.82 -0.63
CA TYR A 2 23.02 -8.37 0.41
C TYR A 2 21.76 -7.51 0.73
N LYS A 3 21.73 -6.22 0.46
CA LYS A 3 20.63 -5.29 0.89
C LYS A 3 19.26 -5.53 0.24
N ARG A 4 19.13 -6.43 -0.77
CA ARG A 4 17.87 -6.65 -1.51
C ARG A 4 17.49 -8.13 -1.69
N GLN A 5 18.10 -9.05 -0.94
CA GLN A 5 17.90 -10.48 -1.15
C GLN A 5 16.44 -10.91 -1.09
N ILE A 6 15.68 -10.42 -0.09
CA ILE A 6 14.25 -10.74 0.07
C ILE A 6 13.42 -10.18 -1.10
N GLN A 7 13.71 -8.94 -1.53
CA GLN A 7 13.01 -8.34 -2.65
C GLN A 7 13.29 -9.09 -3.95
N ASN A 8 14.54 -9.55 -4.13
CA ASN A 8 14.92 -10.36 -5.28
C ASN A 8 14.17 -11.70 -5.27
N ILE A 9 14.11 -12.40 -4.14
CA ILE A 9 13.38 -13.67 -4.03
C ILE A 9 11.88 -13.48 -4.30
N LYS A 10 11.27 -12.43 -3.74
CA LYS A 10 9.87 -12.09 -4.03
C LYS A 10 9.65 -11.86 -5.52
N HIS A 11 10.55 -11.13 -6.16
CA HIS A 11 10.46 -10.82 -7.58
C HIS A 11 10.73 -12.06 -8.46
N GLU A 12 11.70 -12.91 -8.10
CA GLU A 12 11.97 -14.17 -8.81
C GLU A 12 10.74 -15.08 -8.83
N ILE A 13 10.03 -15.21 -7.70
CA ILE A 13 8.82 -16.04 -7.65
C ILE A 13 7.73 -15.44 -8.54
N LEU A 14 7.48 -14.13 -8.46
CA LEU A 14 6.50 -13.48 -9.33
C LEU A 14 6.87 -13.57 -10.81
N TYR A 15 8.15 -13.49 -11.13
CA TYR A 15 8.66 -13.65 -12.50
C TYR A 15 8.40 -15.06 -13.05
N GLU A 16 8.72 -16.10 -12.29
CA GLU A 16 8.49 -17.48 -12.73
C GLU A 16 6.99 -17.78 -12.85
N VAL A 17 6.17 -17.27 -11.91
CA VAL A 17 4.70 -17.36 -12.00
C VAL A 17 4.19 -16.66 -13.27
N ALA A 18 4.63 -15.44 -13.53
CA ALA A 18 4.21 -14.70 -14.73
C ALA A 18 4.63 -15.41 -16.02
N LYS A 19 5.84 -15.97 -16.05
CA LYS A 19 6.38 -16.72 -17.20
C LYS A 19 5.51 -17.96 -17.51
N LEU A 20 5.18 -18.73 -16.48
CA LEU A 20 4.29 -19.89 -16.64
C LEU A 20 2.86 -19.48 -17.04
N ALA A 21 2.34 -18.39 -16.48
CA ALA A 21 1.01 -17.88 -16.82
C ALA A 21 0.94 -17.43 -18.29
N TYR A 22 1.92 -16.68 -18.79
CA TYR A 22 2.00 -16.30 -20.20
C TYR A 22 2.16 -17.49 -21.15
N ALA A 23 2.79 -18.58 -20.67
CA ALA A 23 2.95 -19.81 -21.43
C ALA A 23 1.69 -20.71 -21.38
N GLY A 24 0.64 -20.35 -20.62
CA GLY A 24 -0.56 -21.17 -20.40
C GLY A 24 -0.34 -22.43 -19.55
N ARG A 25 0.84 -22.57 -18.92
CA ARG A 25 1.26 -23.78 -18.18
C ARG A 25 1.21 -23.63 -16.66
N PHE A 26 0.71 -22.51 -16.15
CA PHE A 26 0.75 -22.24 -14.71
C PHE A 26 0.01 -23.29 -13.89
N GLU A 27 -1.20 -23.67 -14.27
CA GLU A 27 -2.01 -24.66 -13.53
C GLU A 27 -1.36 -26.05 -13.49
N GLU A 28 -0.63 -26.42 -14.54
CA GLU A 28 0.03 -27.72 -14.66
C GLU A 28 1.34 -27.79 -13.86
N GLU A 29 2.08 -26.66 -13.78
CA GLU A 29 3.44 -26.66 -13.25
C GLU A 29 3.60 -25.94 -11.88
N LYS A 30 2.54 -25.28 -11.37
CA LYS A 30 2.62 -24.47 -10.14
C LYS A 30 3.10 -25.26 -8.91
N ASP A 31 2.70 -26.53 -8.78
CA ASP A 31 3.06 -27.35 -7.61
C ASP A 31 4.52 -27.78 -7.64
N GLU A 32 5.11 -27.95 -8.82
CA GLU A 32 6.52 -28.27 -8.99
C GLU A 32 7.42 -27.03 -8.95
N LEU A 33 6.87 -25.83 -9.12
CA LEU A 33 7.63 -24.61 -9.27
C LEU A 33 8.57 -24.36 -8.08
N ALA A 34 8.12 -24.61 -6.85
CA ALA A 34 8.96 -24.47 -5.66
C ALA A 34 10.18 -25.39 -5.66
N TYR A 35 10.05 -26.58 -6.23
CA TYR A 35 11.19 -27.52 -6.39
C TYR A 35 12.13 -27.08 -7.51
N LYS A 36 11.61 -26.60 -8.63
CA LYS A 36 12.43 -26.08 -9.75
C LYS A 36 13.25 -24.87 -9.31
N MET A 37 12.66 -23.97 -8.50
CA MET A 37 13.35 -22.78 -7.98
C MET A 37 14.39 -23.10 -6.91
N PHE A 38 14.14 -24.10 -6.05
CA PHE A 38 14.98 -24.49 -4.93
C PHE A 38 15.29 -26.00 -4.97
N PRO A 39 16.13 -26.45 -5.93
CA PRO A 39 16.39 -27.89 -6.13
C PRO A 39 17.17 -28.52 -4.96
N GLY A 40 17.95 -27.76 -4.18
CA GLY A 40 18.77 -28.25 -3.08
C GLY A 40 20.10 -28.83 -3.58
N PRO A 41 20.84 -29.62 -2.75
CA PRO A 41 20.55 -29.90 -1.34
C PRO A 41 20.83 -28.74 -0.37
N LYS A 42 21.62 -27.73 -0.77
CA LYS A 42 21.96 -26.59 0.08
C LYS A 42 20.88 -25.52 0.04
N ALA A 43 20.52 -25.03 1.23
CA ALA A 43 19.68 -23.84 1.37
C ALA A 43 20.43 -22.58 0.91
N ARG A 44 19.71 -21.63 0.35
CA ARG A 44 20.25 -20.36 -0.19
C ARG A 44 20.15 -19.22 0.81
N PHE A 45 19.08 -19.17 1.63
CA PHE A 45 18.77 -18.03 2.51
C PHE A 45 18.08 -18.43 3.84
N ARG A 46 17.72 -19.70 4.03
CA ARG A 46 17.10 -20.23 5.25
C ARG A 46 17.90 -21.40 5.83
N CYS A 47 17.44 -21.91 6.96
CA CYS A 47 18.08 -23.03 7.67
C CYS A 47 18.14 -24.32 6.83
N CYS A 48 17.16 -24.55 5.96
CA CYS A 48 17.12 -25.72 5.09
C CYS A 48 16.30 -25.47 3.82
N VAL A 49 16.54 -26.29 2.80
CA VAL A 49 15.84 -26.21 1.51
C VAL A 49 14.34 -26.48 1.63
N TYR A 50 13.92 -27.30 2.57
CA TYR A 50 12.49 -27.60 2.79
C TYR A 50 11.73 -26.35 3.23
N LYS A 51 12.29 -25.56 4.14
CA LYS A 51 11.72 -24.28 4.57
C LYS A 51 11.69 -23.26 3.42
N GLU A 52 12.70 -23.24 2.58
CA GLU A 52 12.73 -22.38 1.38
C GLU A 52 11.65 -22.74 0.37
N ARG A 53 11.46 -24.04 0.10
CA ARG A 53 10.41 -24.56 -0.77
C ARG A 53 9.03 -24.22 -0.23
N GLU A 54 8.82 -24.38 1.09
CA GLU A 54 7.53 -24.05 1.70
C GLU A 54 7.22 -22.54 1.62
N ILE A 55 8.21 -21.68 1.90
CA ILE A 55 8.08 -20.24 1.70
C ILE A 55 7.73 -19.90 0.24
N ALA A 56 8.36 -20.58 -0.72
CA ALA A 56 8.08 -20.38 -2.14
C ALA A 56 6.65 -20.83 -2.48
N ARG A 57 6.22 -22.00 -2.01
CA ARG A 57 4.85 -22.52 -2.22
C ARG A 57 3.80 -21.55 -1.69
N GLN A 58 3.96 -21.06 -0.45
CA GLN A 58 3.05 -20.08 0.13
C GLN A 58 3.00 -18.76 -0.66
N ARG A 59 4.13 -18.35 -1.25
CA ARG A 59 4.17 -17.16 -2.12
C ARG A 59 3.53 -17.40 -3.49
N ILE A 60 3.68 -18.59 -4.06
CA ILE A 60 3.00 -18.98 -5.31
C ILE A 60 1.49 -18.95 -5.10
N ARG A 61 0.99 -19.44 -3.97
CA ARG A 61 -0.44 -19.33 -3.62
C ARG A 61 -0.92 -17.88 -3.50
N LEU A 62 -0.11 -17.00 -2.89
CA LEU A 62 -0.41 -15.55 -2.88
C LEU A 62 -0.44 -14.96 -4.30
N ALA A 63 0.45 -15.41 -5.18
CA ALA A 63 0.48 -14.97 -6.59
C ALA A 63 -0.77 -15.44 -7.37
N GLU A 64 -1.38 -16.53 -6.93
CA GLU A 64 -2.67 -17.06 -7.41
C GLU A 64 -3.90 -16.37 -6.78
N GLY A 65 -3.70 -15.36 -5.93
CA GLY A 65 -4.78 -14.69 -5.21
C GLY A 65 -5.32 -15.45 -4.00
N LYS A 66 -4.74 -16.60 -3.66
CA LYS A 66 -5.17 -17.49 -2.58
C LYS A 66 -4.46 -17.18 -1.25
N CYS A 67 -4.95 -17.79 -0.15
CA CYS A 67 -4.25 -17.76 1.13
C CYS A 67 -2.94 -18.57 1.07
N PRO A 68 -1.93 -18.23 1.87
CA PRO A 68 -0.66 -18.96 1.90
C PRO A 68 -0.82 -20.43 2.26
N THR A 69 -1.69 -20.72 3.22
CA THR A 69 -2.04 -22.08 3.70
C THR A 69 -3.41 -22.51 3.16
N GLU A 70 -3.70 -23.81 3.21
CA GLU A 70 -4.97 -24.37 2.74
C GLU A 70 -6.08 -24.36 3.81
N SER A 71 -5.69 -24.16 5.07
CA SER A 71 -6.63 -24.13 6.18
C SER A 71 -7.53 -22.88 6.15
N ASP A 72 -8.80 -23.06 6.50
CA ASP A 72 -9.69 -21.97 6.88
C ASP A 72 -9.13 -21.31 8.13
N HIS A 73 -8.66 -20.08 7.94
CA HIS A 73 -8.00 -19.38 9.04
C HIS A 73 -8.60 -17.98 9.19
N PRO A 74 -8.72 -17.48 10.41
CA PRO A 74 -9.17 -16.13 10.66
C PRO A 74 -8.32 -15.13 9.85
N GLY A 75 -8.98 -14.25 9.07
CA GLY A 75 -8.28 -13.32 8.18
C GLY A 75 -8.05 -13.84 6.76
N ALA A 76 -8.67 -14.94 6.36
CA ALA A 76 -8.61 -15.43 4.98
C ALA A 76 -9.08 -14.40 3.95
N ASN A 77 -10.00 -13.50 4.33
CA ASN A 77 -10.48 -12.41 3.47
C ASN A 77 -9.53 -11.22 3.37
N ASN A 78 -8.56 -11.11 4.28
CA ASN A 78 -7.56 -10.06 4.22
C ASN A 78 -6.77 -10.12 2.91
N ILE A 79 -6.50 -8.96 2.32
CA ILE A 79 -5.55 -8.85 1.21
C ILE A 79 -4.12 -9.11 1.70
N ILE A 80 -3.80 -8.65 2.91
CA ILE A 80 -2.49 -8.83 3.54
C ILE A 80 -2.49 -10.14 4.31
N GLN A 81 -1.54 -11.01 3.98
CA GLN A 81 -1.43 -12.36 4.49
C GLN A 81 -0.06 -12.62 5.13
N VAL A 82 -0.01 -13.54 6.07
CA VAL A 82 1.23 -13.98 6.73
C VAL A 82 1.71 -15.29 6.11
N ILE A 83 2.96 -15.32 5.71
CA ILE A 83 3.69 -16.51 5.26
C ILE A 83 4.31 -17.14 6.52
N GLU A 84 3.60 -18.08 7.11
CA GLU A 84 3.96 -18.69 8.40
C GLU A 84 5.36 -19.28 8.39
N ALA A 85 5.70 -20.03 7.34
CA ALA A 85 7.03 -20.63 7.18
C ALA A 85 8.17 -19.59 7.21
N ALA A 86 7.89 -18.32 6.91
CA ALA A 86 8.86 -17.23 6.95
C ALA A 86 8.84 -16.45 8.27
N CYS A 87 7.82 -16.60 9.12
CA CYS A 87 7.59 -15.76 10.30
C CYS A 87 8.34 -16.24 11.57
N ALA A 88 9.02 -17.36 11.52
CA ALA A 88 9.56 -18.06 12.70
C ALA A 88 10.84 -17.49 13.32
N ASP A 89 11.48 -16.45 12.76
CA ASP A 89 12.83 -16.04 13.16
C ASP A 89 12.89 -14.74 13.98
N CYS A 90 11.74 -14.15 14.33
CA CYS A 90 11.68 -12.98 15.19
C CYS A 90 11.78 -13.33 16.68
N PRO A 91 12.36 -12.45 17.51
CA PRO A 91 12.33 -12.64 18.97
C PRO A 91 10.90 -12.77 19.50
N LEU A 92 10.68 -13.69 20.44
CA LEU A 92 9.40 -13.84 21.12
C LEU A 92 9.20 -12.74 22.16
N SER A 93 10.26 -12.38 22.91
CA SER A 93 10.22 -11.35 23.94
C SER A 93 10.51 -9.98 23.36
N HIS A 94 9.73 -8.98 23.79
CA HIS A 94 9.91 -7.58 23.39
C HIS A 94 11.19 -6.98 23.99
N TYR A 95 11.47 -7.25 25.29
CA TYR A 95 12.67 -6.78 25.96
C TYR A 95 13.58 -7.92 26.30
N ILE A 96 14.84 -7.82 25.92
CA ILE A 96 15.88 -8.84 26.20
C ILE A 96 17.09 -8.18 26.84
N VAL A 97 17.65 -8.82 27.86
CA VAL A 97 18.91 -8.38 28.47
C VAL A 97 20.07 -8.86 27.62
N THR A 98 20.88 -7.93 27.15
CA THR A 98 22.07 -8.18 26.32
C THR A 98 23.32 -8.41 27.17
N ASP A 99 24.43 -8.80 26.54
CA ASP A 99 25.73 -9.01 27.17
C ASP A 99 26.37 -7.71 27.74
N ASN A 100 25.78 -6.55 27.44
CA ASN A 100 26.18 -5.27 28.07
C ASN A 100 25.80 -5.21 29.56
N CYS A 101 25.00 -6.16 30.07
CA CYS A 101 24.60 -6.17 31.47
C CYS A 101 25.79 -6.42 32.38
N ARG A 102 26.05 -5.45 33.26
CA ARG A 102 27.15 -5.52 34.23
C ARG A 102 26.72 -6.03 35.62
N LYS A 103 25.50 -6.54 35.75
CA LYS A 103 24.94 -6.98 37.04
C LYS A 103 25.20 -5.97 38.15
N CYS A 104 24.91 -4.68 37.84
CA CYS A 104 25.24 -3.56 38.71
C CYS A 104 24.58 -3.69 40.09
N MET A 105 25.25 -3.17 41.14
CA MET A 105 24.74 -3.22 42.53
C MET A 105 23.43 -2.41 42.67
N MET A 106 23.25 -1.36 41.90
CA MET A 106 22.03 -0.53 41.92
C MET A 106 20.77 -1.30 41.50
N LYS A 107 20.90 -2.30 40.62
CA LYS A 107 19.75 -3.11 40.10
C LYS A 107 18.58 -2.24 39.64
N ALA A 108 18.87 -1.08 39.04
CA ALA A 108 17.87 -0.09 38.66
C ALA A 108 16.75 -0.65 37.77
N CYS A 109 17.06 -1.60 36.88
CA CYS A 109 16.06 -2.29 36.06
C CYS A 109 15.07 -3.12 36.89
N GLN A 110 15.56 -3.79 37.96
CA GLN A 110 14.70 -4.58 38.84
C GLN A 110 13.81 -3.67 39.70
N GLN A 111 14.37 -2.58 40.23
CA GLN A 111 13.61 -1.59 41.02
C GLN A 111 12.55 -0.86 40.19
N ALA A 112 12.82 -0.59 38.92
CA ALA A 112 11.89 0.05 38.00
C ALA A 112 10.74 -0.88 37.54
N CYS A 113 10.86 -2.20 37.76
CA CYS A 113 9.86 -3.16 37.35
C CYS A 113 8.74 -3.32 38.36
N LYS A 114 7.60 -2.68 38.15
CA LYS A 114 6.42 -2.77 39.02
C LYS A 114 5.74 -4.16 39.01
N PHE A 115 6.09 -4.99 38.03
CA PHE A 115 5.44 -6.31 37.81
C PHE A 115 6.30 -7.46 38.37
N GLY A 116 7.45 -7.18 38.96
CA GLY A 116 8.34 -8.20 39.47
C GLY A 116 8.90 -9.17 38.41
N ALA A 117 8.91 -8.74 37.16
CA ALA A 117 9.33 -9.58 36.03
C ALA A 117 10.87 -9.69 35.89
N ILE A 118 11.66 -8.99 36.73
CA ILE A 118 13.11 -9.00 36.59
C ILE A 118 13.77 -9.66 37.79
N SER A 119 14.53 -10.67 37.51
CA SER A 119 15.40 -11.39 38.49
C SER A 119 16.87 -11.25 38.08
N MET A 120 17.77 -11.48 39.08
CA MET A 120 19.20 -11.52 38.82
C MET A 120 19.68 -12.96 38.77
N THR A 121 20.25 -13.36 37.65
CA THR A 121 20.92 -14.63 37.48
C THR A 121 22.39 -14.52 37.92
N ARG A 122 23.17 -15.60 37.74
CA ARG A 122 24.61 -15.59 38.04
C ARG A 122 25.38 -14.50 37.26
N ASP A 123 25.04 -14.32 36.02
CA ASP A 123 25.84 -13.49 35.08
C ASP A 123 25.17 -12.16 34.67
N ARG A 124 23.84 -12.12 34.62
CA ARG A 124 23.08 -10.93 34.16
C ARG A 124 21.66 -10.90 34.73
N ALA A 125 20.97 -9.82 34.52
CA ALA A 125 19.52 -9.74 34.76
C ALA A 125 18.79 -10.67 33.80
N TYR A 126 17.63 -11.17 34.22
CA TYR A 126 16.70 -11.97 33.39
C TYR A 126 15.33 -11.33 33.48
N ILE A 127 14.66 -11.23 32.32
CA ILE A 127 13.28 -10.75 32.21
C ILE A 127 12.39 -11.96 31.96
N ASP A 128 11.48 -12.23 32.88
CA ASP A 128 10.48 -13.26 32.76
C ASP A 128 9.41 -12.83 31.75
N PRO A 129 9.28 -13.50 30.59
CA PRO A 129 8.35 -13.06 29.54
C PRO A 129 6.89 -13.15 29.99
N ASP A 130 6.52 -14.10 30.88
CA ASP A 130 5.15 -14.31 31.32
C ASP A 130 4.67 -13.18 32.25
N LYS A 131 5.60 -12.63 33.05
CA LYS A 131 5.33 -11.51 33.95
C LYS A 131 5.52 -10.14 33.29
N CYS A 132 6.27 -10.08 32.18
CA CYS A 132 6.60 -8.82 31.52
C CYS A 132 5.37 -8.21 30.82
N LYS A 133 5.06 -6.96 31.18
CA LYS A 133 3.98 -6.18 30.54
C LYS A 133 4.48 -5.23 29.45
N GLU A 134 5.68 -5.44 28.93
CA GLU A 134 6.29 -4.70 27.82
C GLU A 134 6.32 -3.16 28.00
N CYS A 135 6.32 -2.68 29.23
CA CYS A 135 6.21 -1.23 29.52
C CYS A 135 7.49 -0.40 29.29
N GLY A 136 8.65 -1.04 29.10
CA GLY A 136 9.92 -0.39 28.80
C GLY A 136 10.62 0.35 29.96
N MET A 137 10.05 0.37 31.16
CA MET A 137 10.64 1.11 32.31
C MET A 137 12.04 0.60 32.68
N CYS A 138 12.26 -0.71 32.59
CA CYS A 138 13.56 -1.33 32.86
C CYS A 138 14.64 -0.92 31.84
N ALA A 139 14.28 -0.79 30.57
CA ALA A 139 15.20 -0.33 29.52
C ALA A 139 15.61 1.13 29.74
N LYS A 140 14.66 1.99 30.10
CA LYS A 140 14.92 3.41 30.42
C LYS A 140 15.77 3.58 31.69
N ALA A 141 15.60 2.73 32.67
CA ALA A 141 16.32 2.79 33.94
C ALA A 141 17.74 2.21 33.89
N CYS A 142 18.08 1.45 32.83
CA CYS A 142 19.39 0.80 32.75
C CYS A 142 20.50 1.78 32.32
N PRO A 143 21.50 2.09 33.21
CA PRO A 143 22.56 3.04 32.86
C PRO A 143 23.54 2.53 31.79
N TYR A 144 23.53 1.21 31.52
CA TYR A 144 24.39 0.58 30.52
C TYR A 144 23.68 0.30 29.20
N ASN A 145 22.41 0.71 29.03
CA ASN A 145 21.59 0.35 27.87
C ASN A 145 21.62 -1.15 27.56
N ALA A 146 21.68 -1.98 28.60
CA ALA A 146 21.81 -3.43 28.48
C ALA A 146 20.47 -4.14 28.21
N ILE A 147 19.37 -3.45 28.14
CA ILE A 147 18.05 -3.99 27.83
C ILE A 147 17.62 -3.50 26.46
N ALA A 148 17.65 -4.39 25.48
CA ALA A 148 17.27 -4.08 24.13
C ALA A 148 15.74 -4.14 23.95
N ASP A 149 15.20 -3.14 23.24
CA ASP A 149 13.84 -3.08 22.77
C ASP A 149 13.77 -3.77 21.40
N LEU A 150 13.22 -4.98 21.37
CA LEU A 150 13.14 -5.84 20.20
C LEU A 150 11.72 -5.97 19.65
N ILE A 151 10.93 -4.90 19.76
CA ILE A 151 9.61 -4.87 19.14
C ILE A 151 9.70 -5.25 17.67
N ARG A 152 8.87 -6.21 17.26
CA ARG A 152 8.88 -6.70 15.88
C ARG A 152 8.57 -5.56 14.90
N PRO A 153 9.33 -5.42 13.81
CA PRO A 153 9.16 -4.31 12.87
C PRO A 153 7.75 -4.21 12.30
N CYS A 154 7.06 -5.34 12.06
CA CYS A 154 5.67 -5.37 11.60
C CYS A 154 4.69 -4.79 12.64
N LYS A 155 4.86 -5.12 13.94
CA LYS A 155 4.05 -4.57 15.04
C LYS A 155 4.32 -3.07 15.22
N LYS A 156 5.59 -2.68 15.18
CA LYS A 156 6.02 -1.28 15.36
C LYS A 156 5.48 -0.33 14.30
N ILE A 157 5.47 -0.79 13.03
CA ILE A 157 5.04 0.05 11.90
C ILE A 157 3.51 0.09 11.73
N CYS A 158 2.77 -0.81 12.39
CA CYS A 158 1.34 -0.93 12.17
C CYS A 158 0.58 0.26 12.77
N PRO A 159 0.01 1.17 11.97
CA PRO A 159 -0.70 2.33 12.49
C PRO A 159 -2.01 1.96 13.16
N ALA A 160 -2.56 0.80 12.83
CA ALA A 160 -3.83 0.31 13.35
C ALA A 160 -3.70 -0.59 14.60
N ASN A 161 -2.46 -0.89 15.04
CA ASN A 161 -2.19 -1.88 16.10
C ASN A 161 -2.90 -3.22 15.85
N ALA A 162 -3.03 -3.61 14.58
CA ALA A 162 -3.75 -4.79 14.13
C ALA A 162 -2.90 -6.07 14.15
N ILE A 163 -1.64 -6.00 14.64
CA ILE A 163 -0.71 -7.13 14.60
C ILE A 163 -0.47 -7.66 16.00
N THR A 164 -0.83 -8.92 16.19
CA THR A 164 -0.59 -9.74 17.38
C THR A 164 0.28 -10.94 17.02
N MET A 165 0.55 -11.77 17.99
CA MET A 165 1.28 -13.03 17.83
C MET A 165 0.44 -14.13 18.43
N ASP A 166 0.40 -15.28 17.76
CA ASP A 166 -0.17 -16.50 18.30
C ASP A 166 0.74 -17.13 19.39
N GLU A 167 0.30 -18.24 19.94
CA GLU A 167 1.05 -19.03 20.95
C GLU A 167 2.39 -19.57 20.45
N ASN A 168 2.56 -19.75 19.15
CA ASN A 168 3.80 -20.16 18.49
C ASN A 168 4.71 -18.97 18.14
N GLY A 169 4.27 -17.74 18.43
CA GLY A 169 4.97 -16.51 18.09
C GLY A 169 4.87 -16.15 16.60
N ILE A 170 3.94 -16.73 15.85
CA ILE A 170 3.67 -16.36 14.47
C ILE A 170 2.78 -15.11 14.46
N CYS A 171 3.00 -14.25 13.48
CA CYS A 171 2.24 -13.02 13.33
C CYS A 171 0.79 -13.30 12.92
N GLU A 172 -0.14 -12.71 13.66
CA GLU A 172 -1.56 -12.68 13.30
C GLU A 172 -2.00 -11.24 12.98
N ILE A 173 -2.89 -11.11 12.02
CA ILE A 173 -3.42 -9.80 11.59
C ILE A 173 -4.92 -9.77 11.89
N ASP A 174 -5.30 -8.97 12.87
CA ASP A 174 -6.71 -8.73 13.22
C ASP A 174 -7.41 -7.99 12.06
N GLU A 175 -8.34 -8.69 11.41
CA GLU A 175 -9.09 -8.20 10.25
C GLU A 175 -9.93 -6.97 10.60
N ASN A 176 -10.51 -6.93 11.79
CA ASN A 176 -11.37 -5.82 12.23
C ASN A 176 -10.58 -4.53 12.48
N LYS A 177 -9.29 -4.62 12.77
CA LYS A 177 -8.41 -3.46 12.99
C LYS A 177 -7.57 -3.12 11.76
N CYS A 178 -7.26 -4.11 10.92
CA CYS A 178 -6.34 -3.92 9.80
C CYS A 178 -6.93 -2.98 8.74
N ILE A 179 -6.26 -1.86 8.48
CA ILE A 179 -6.66 -0.88 7.46
C ILE A 179 -6.12 -1.22 6.05
N GLN A 180 -5.53 -2.37 5.87
CA GLN A 180 -5.00 -2.89 4.59
C GLN A 180 -3.93 -1.99 3.93
N CYS A 181 -3.23 -1.14 4.69
CA CYS A 181 -2.25 -0.19 4.15
C CYS A 181 -0.96 -0.82 3.58
N GLY A 182 -0.60 -2.05 3.99
CA GLY A 182 0.58 -2.77 3.49
C GLY A 182 1.94 -2.35 4.07
N GLN A 183 2.01 -1.43 5.03
CA GLN A 183 3.29 -0.99 5.61
C GLN A 183 4.08 -2.13 6.27
N CYS A 184 3.39 -3.11 6.86
CA CYS A 184 3.99 -4.29 7.46
C CYS A 184 4.73 -5.19 6.44
N ILE A 185 4.28 -5.21 5.16
CA ILE A 185 4.93 -5.96 4.08
C ILE A 185 6.34 -5.42 3.82
N HIS A 186 6.49 -4.10 3.85
CA HIS A 186 7.77 -3.43 3.63
C HIS A 186 8.68 -3.54 4.85
N ALA A 187 8.12 -3.47 6.05
CA ALA A 187 8.89 -3.45 7.30
C ALA A 187 9.43 -4.83 7.69
N CYS A 188 8.83 -5.92 7.23
CA CYS A 188 9.23 -7.28 7.64
C CYS A 188 10.61 -7.67 7.05
N PRO A 189 11.66 -7.84 7.87
CA PRO A 189 13.01 -8.16 7.37
C PRO A 189 13.11 -9.60 6.85
N PHE A 190 12.19 -10.48 7.24
CA PHE A 190 12.12 -11.87 6.78
C PHE A 190 11.22 -12.04 5.57
N GLY A 191 10.49 -10.98 5.19
CA GLY A 191 9.51 -11.05 4.12
C GLY A 191 8.33 -11.97 4.43
N ALA A 192 8.03 -12.19 5.70
CA ALA A 192 6.96 -13.08 6.14
C ALA A 192 5.54 -12.52 5.88
N ILE A 193 5.43 -11.27 5.44
CA ILE A 193 4.13 -10.67 5.13
C ILE A 193 4.09 -10.37 3.62
N GLY A 194 2.99 -10.75 3.00
CA GLY A 194 2.73 -10.54 1.59
C GLY A 194 1.30 -10.06 1.34
N SER A 195 0.98 -9.73 0.10
CA SER A 195 -0.40 -9.48 -0.32
C SER A 195 -0.82 -10.51 -1.37
N LYS A 196 -2.09 -10.84 -1.40
CA LYS A 196 -2.68 -11.53 -2.53
C LYS A 196 -2.47 -10.72 -3.80
N THR A 197 -2.32 -11.39 -4.94
CA THR A 197 -2.11 -10.72 -6.22
C THR A 197 -3.11 -11.17 -7.28
N ASP A 198 -3.32 -10.34 -8.27
CA ASP A 198 -4.17 -10.63 -9.41
C ASP A 198 -3.34 -10.98 -10.68
N ILE A 199 -2.03 -11.20 -10.52
CA ILE A 199 -1.10 -11.31 -11.66
C ILE A 199 -1.46 -12.47 -12.62
N VAL A 200 -1.87 -13.61 -12.07
CA VAL A 200 -2.25 -14.79 -12.85
C VAL A 200 -3.54 -14.54 -13.63
N ASP A 201 -4.54 -13.96 -12.96
CA ASP A 201 -5.84 -13.68 -13.60
C ASP A 201 -5.73 -12.62 -14.69
N VAL A 202 -4.92 -11.58 -14.48
CA VAL A 202 -4.63 -10.55 -15.49
C VAL A 202 -3.95 -11.16 -16.71
N ILE A 203 -2.89 -11.95 -16.50
CA ILE A 203 -2.18 -12.58 -17.61
C ILE A 203 -3.09 -13.55 -18.36
N LYS A 204 -3.90 -14.32 -17.63
CA LYS A 204 -4.89 -15.22 -18.24
C LYS A 204 -5.90 -14.47 -19.10
N ALA A 205 -6.46 -13.36 -18.60
CA ALA A 205 -7.37 -12.53 -19.37
C ALA A 205 -6.74 -12.00 -20.67
N ILE A 206 -5.46 -11.62 -20.62
CA ILE A 206 -4.68 -11.18 -21.80
C ILE A 206 -4.48 -12.34 -22.78
N VAL A 207 -4.05 -13.49 -22.29
CA VAL A 207 -3.78 -14.69 -23.14
C VAL A 207 -5.07 -15.23 -23.77
N ASP A 208 -6.18 -15.16 -23.04
CA ASP A 208 -7.53 -15.53 -23.54
C ASP A 208 -8.07 -14.52 -24.58
N GLY A 209 -7.34 -13.47 -24.92
CA GLY A 209 -7.72 -12.47 -25.93
C GLY A 209 -8.85 -11.54 -25.50
N LYS A 210 -9.12 -11.40 -24.20
CA LYS A 210 -10.12 -10.45 -23.69
C LYS A 210 -9.63 -9.03 -23.87
N LYS A 211 -10.56 -8.07 -23.93
CA LYS A 211 -10.21 -6.66 -23.95
C LYS A 211 -9.76 -6.21 -22.55
N VAL A 212 -8.46 -6.09 -22.36
CA VAL A 212 -7.85 -5.71 -21.08
C VAL A 212 -7.12 -4.38 -21.23
N VAL A 213 -7.47 -3.39 -20.41
CA VAL A 213 -6.82 -2.07 -20.40
C VAL A 213 -6.10 -1.82 -19.08
N ALA A 214 -4.93 -1.19 -19.15
CA ALA A 214 -4.15 -0.79 -17.99
C ALA A 214 -4.58 0.61 -17.54
N MET A 215 -4.80 0.79 -16.24
CA MET A 215 -5.02 2.08 -15.58
C MET A 215 -3.82 2.37 -14.67
N VAL A 216 -2.93 3.26 -15.10
CA VAL A 216 -1.67 3.50 -14.41
C VAL A 216 -1.78 4.69 -13.47
N ALA A 217 -1.46 4.45 -12.18
CA ALA A 217 -1.52 5.48 -11.15
C ALA A 217 -0.51 6.61 -11.40
N PRO A 218 -0.86 7.88 -11.13
CA PRO A 218 0.05 9.00 -11.30
C PRO A 218 1.37 8.82 -10.52
N ALA A 219 1.33 8.15 -9.38
CA ALA A 219 2.49 7.88 -8.54
C ALA A 219 3.50 6.88 -9.15
N VAL A 220 3.22 6.29 -10.33
CA VAL A 220 4.15 5.44 -11.08
C VAL A 220 5.16 6.28 -11.87
N GLU A 221 4.77 7.48 -12.29
CA GLU A 221 5.65 8.42 -12.96
C GLU A 221 6.88 8.76 -12.10
N GLY A 222 8.06 8.72 -12.70
CA GLY A 222 9.33 8.90 -12.00
C GLY A 222 9.82 7.66 -11.21
N GLN A 223 9.06 6.57 -11.10
CA GLN A 223 9.50 5.36 -10.39
C GLN A 223 10.58 4.58 -11.15
N PHE A 224 10.56 4.63 -12.46
CA PHE A 224 11.48 3.88 -13.34
C PHE A 224 12.68 4.69 -13.84
N GLY A 225 12.75 5.96 -13.53
CA GLY A 225 13.78 6.90 -13.98
C GLY A 225 13.14 8.20 -14.47
N ASP A 226 13.93 9.24 -14.54
CA ASP A 226 13.43 10.57 -14.89
C ASP A 226 13.17 10.69 -16.41
N THR A 227 13.74 9.78 -17.21
CA THR A 227 13.57 9.70 -18.67
C THR A 227 12.41 8.79 -19.11
N ILE A 228 11.80 8.05 -18.17
CA ILE A 228 10.68 7.16 -18.48
C ILE A 228 9.38 7.89 -18.24
N THR A 229 8.69 8.19 -19.32
CA THR A 229 7.42 8.92 -19.35
C THR A 229 6.20 7.99 -19.25
N MET A 230 4.99 8.56 -19.16
CA MET A 230 3.76 7.79 -19.24
C MET A 230 3.57 7.13 -20.61
N SER A 231 4.06 7.77 -21.69
CA SER A 231 4.10 7.18 -23.04
C SER A 231 4.98 5.92 -23.10
N SER A 232 6.18 5.96 -22.47
CA SER A 232 7.05 4.77 -22.34
C SER A 232 6.31 3.61 -21.64
N ILE A 233 5.54 3.91 -20.59
CA ILE A 233 4.77 2.89 -19.85
C ILE A 233 3.61 2.37 -20.70
N ARG A 234 2.94 3.22 -21.47
CA ARG A 234 1.87 2.83 -22.41
C ARG A 234 2.38 1.85 -23.46
N THR A 235 3.53 2.15 -24.08
CA THR A 235 4.17 1.26 -25.03
C THR A 235 4.52 -0.09 -24.38
N ALA A 236 5.04 -0.09 -23.16
CA ALA A 236 5.32 -1.33 -22.43
C ALA A 236 4.03 -2.12 -22.13
N CYS A 237 2.94 -1.48 -21.73
CA CYS A 237 1.64 -2.14 -21.52
C CYS A 237 1.15 -2.82 -22.80
N LYS A 238 1.24 -2.16 -23.96
CA LYS A 238 0.88 -2.75 -25.26
C LYS A 238 1.77 -3.96 -25.60
N LYS A 239 3.09 -3.88 -25.37
CA LYS A 239 4.00 -5.02 -25.53
C LYS A 239 3.69 -6.19 -24.59
N LEU A 240 3.09 -5.95 -23.43
CA LEU A 240 2.63 -6.98 -22.49
C LEU A 240 1.31 -7.64 -22.90
N GLY A 241 0.58 -7.07 -23.87
CA GLY A 241 -0.69 -7.57 -24.36
C GLY A 241 -1.93 -6.83 -23.86
N PHE A 242 -1.76 -5.71 -23.13
CA PHE A 242 -2.88 -4.82 -22.86
C PHE A 242 -3.34 -4.12 -24.15
N ASN A 243 -4.64 -3.94 -24.32
CA ASN A 243 -5.19 -3.26 -25.50
C ASN A 243 -4.82 -1.77 -25.51
N ASP A 244 -4.84 -1.12 -24.34
CA ASP A 244 -4.33 0.24 -24.17
C ASP A 244 -4.00 0.54 -22.70
N MET A 245 -3.52 1.77 -22.45
CA MET A 245 -3.21 2.29 -21.11
C MET A 245 -3.84 3.67 -20.92
N TYR A 246 -4.45 3.86 -19.75
CA TYR A 246 -5.05 5.12 -19.33
C TYR A 246 -4.38 5.66 -18.07
N GLU A 247 -4.21 6.98 -17.98
CA GLU A 247 -3.67 7.64 -16.80
C GLU A 247 -4.75 7.79 -15.73
N VAL A 248 -4.56 7.20 -14.55
CA VAL A 248 -5.50 7.37 -13.42
C VAL A 248 -5.55 8.83 -12.92
N GLY A 249 -4.64 9.67 -13.38
CA GLY A 249 -4.74 11.12 -13.19
C GLY A 249 -6.03 11.71 -13.79
N LEU A 250 -6.53 11.17 -14.91
CA LEU A 250 -7.84 11.53 -15.45
C LEU A 250 -8.97 11.21 -14.46
N GLY A 251 -8.91 10.03 -13.82
CA GLY A 251 -9.81 9.72 -12.71
C GLY A 251 -9.63 10.67 -11.52
N GLY A 252 -8.42 11.22 -11.34
CA GLY A 252 -8.14 12.28 -10.37
C GLY A 252 -8.88 13.58 -10.69
N ASP A 253 -8.90 13.98 -11.95
CA ASP A 253 -9.67 15.15 -12.43
C ASP A 253 -11.16 14.96 -12.15
N LEU A 254 -11.73 13.79 -12.48
CA LEU A 254 -13.11 13.43 -12.18
C LEU A 254 -13.43 13.49 -10.67
N THR A 255 -12.55 12.90 -9.86
CA THR A 255 -12.73 12.89 -8.40
C THR A 255 -12.64 14.31 -7.83
N ALA A 256 -11.70 15.13 -8.32
CA ALA A 256 -11.54 16.51 -7.85
C ALA A 256 -12.77 17.37 -8.12
N GLN A 257 -13.36 17.23 -9.30
CA GLN A 257 -14.59 17.97 -9.66
C GLN A 257 -15.75 17.57 -8.75
N ALA A 258 -16.03 16.28 -8.62
CA ALA A 258 -17.12 15.79 -7.78
C ALA A 258 -16.90 16.10 -6.29
N GLU A 259 -15.67 15.98 -5.79
CA GLU A 259 -15.33 16.30 -4.39
C GLU A 259 -15.42 17.82 -4.11
N ALA A 260 -15.14 18.67 -5.12
CA ALA A 260 -15.31 20.11 -4.99
C ALA A 260 -16.80 20.50 -4.87
N GLU A 261 -17.66 19.88 -5.67
CA GLU A 261 -19.12 20.08 -5.60
C GLU A 261 -19.67 19.65 -4.24
N GLU A 262 -19.32 18.43 -3.79
CA GLU A 262 -19.73 17.87 -2.49
C GLU A 262 -19.25 18.76 -1.33
N TRP A 263 -18.02 19.26 -1.40
CA TRP A 263 -17.49 20.12 -0.35
C TRP A 263 -18.19 21.48 -0.30
N LEU A 264 -18.45 22.11 -1.47
CA LEU A 264 -19.21 23.36 -1.51
C LEU A 264 -20.63 23.24 -0.93
N GLU A 265 -21.26 22.08 -1.12
CA GLU A 265 -22.55 21.79 -0.49
C GLU A 265 -22.43 21.61 1.01
N ALA A 266 -21.49 20.79 1.47
CA ALA A 266 -21.24 20.56 2.88
C ALA A 266 -20.87 21.84 3.65
N ALA A 267 -20.12 22.73 3.01
CA ALA A 267 -19.75 24.02 3.58
C ALA A 267 -20.93 24.94 3.84
N LYS A 268 -21.98 24.90 2.99
CA LYS A 268 -23.21 25.65 3.22
C LYS A 268 -23.94 25.18 4.49
N GLU A 269 -23.79 23.90 4.83
CA GLU A 269 -24.38 23.28 6.03
C GLU A 269 -23.45 23.39 7.25
N GLY A 270 -22.26 23.96 7.12
CA GLY A 270 -21.23 24.01 8.18
C GLY A 270 -20.63 22.65 8.51
N LYS A 271 -20.71 21.69 7.59
CA LYS A 271 -20.26 20.32 7.74
C LYS A 271 -18.81 20.19 7.32
N LYS A 272 -18.02 19.44 8.09
CA LYS A 272 -16.63 19.15 7.76
C LYS A 272 -16.54 17.86 6.95
N LEU A 273 -15.67 17.81 5.94
CA LEU A 273 -15.45 16.61 5.13
C LEU A 273 -14.00 16.11 5.18
N THR A 274 -13.85 14.81 4.97
CA THR A 274 -12.56 14.17 4.73
C THR A 274 -12.53 13.56 3.34
N THR A 275 -11.36 13.54 2.68
CA THR A 275 -11.19 12.89 1.39
C THR A 275 -11.50 11.39 1.45
N SER A 276 -11.98 10.82 0.35
CA SER A 276 -12.29 9.40 0.18
C SER A 276 -11.33 8.65 -0.75
N CYS A 277 -10.37 9.35 -1.39
CA CYS A 277 -9.48 8.80 -2.42
C CYS A 277 -8.44 7.79 -1.90
N CYS A 278 -8.07 7.85 -0.61
CA CYS A 278 -7.15 6.91 0.03
C CYS A 278 -7.92 5.80 0.79
N PRO A 279 -7.99 4.53 0.26
CA PRO A 279 -8.78 3.48 0.92
C PRO A 279 -8.27 3.12 2.32
N ALA A 280 -6.96 3.26 2.57
CA ALA A 280 -6.40 3.03 3.90
C ALA A 280 -6.82 4.11 4.91
N PHE A 281 -7.03 5.35 4.48
CA PHE A 281 -7.54 6.42 5.32
C PHE A 281 -9.03 6.23 5.62
N VAL A 282 -9.81 5.89 4.61
CA VAL A 282 -11.23 5.52 4.77
C VAL A 282 -11.37 4.36 5.76
N ASN A 283 -10.57 3.30 5.61
CA ASN A 283 -10.56 2.16 6.53
C ASN A 283 -10.10 2.56 7.94
N LEU A 284 -9.19 3.52 8.08
CA LEU A 284 -8.77 4.05 9.38
C LEU A 284 -9.96 4.71 10.09
N ILE A 285 -10.74 5.52 9.38
CA ILE A 285 -11.95 6.15 9.94
C ILE A 285 -12.97 5.09 10.30
N LYS A 286 -13.38 4.26 9.33
CA LYS A 286 -14.43 3.24 9.54
C LYS A 286 -14.14 2.29 10.71
N LYS A 287 -12.86 1.93 10.93
CA LYS A 287 -12.47 0.91 11.92
C LYS A 287 -12.01 1.48 13.27
N GLN A 288 -11.44 2.70 13.31
CA GLN A 288 -10.91 3.27 14.56
C GLN A 288 -11.64 4.53 15.03
N TYR A 289 -12.40 5.17 14.15
CA TYR A 289 -13.17 6.38 14.43
C TYR A 289 -14.56 6.28 13.78
N PRO A 290 -15.33 5.18 14.05
CA PRO A 290 -16.60 4.93 13.35
C PRO A 290 -17.61 6.07 13.52
N GLU A 291 -17.54 6.83 14.60
CA GLU A 291 -18.35 8.02 14.85
C GLU A 291 -18.06 9.18 13.87
N LEU A 292 -16.95 9.13 13.13
CA LEU A 292 -16.59 10.12 12.11
C LEU A 292 -16.93 9.65 10.69
N ALA A 293 -17.64 8.53 10.54
CA ALA A 293 -17.94 7.97 9.22
C ALA A 293 -18.78 8.92 8.35
N GLU A 294 -19.63 9.75 8.96
CA GLU A 294 -20.45 10.76 8.28
C GLU A 294 -19.65 11.92 7.68
N HIS A 295 -18.39 12.09 8.08
CA HIS A 295 -17.49 13.10 7.51
C HIS A 295 -16.71 12.59 6.28
N ILE A 296 -16.85 11.32 5.92
CA ILE A 296 -16.16 10.76 4.75
C ILE A 296 -16.89 11.22 3.50
N SER A 297 -16.18 11.84 2.54
CA SER A 297 -16.71 12.14 1.22
C SER A 297 -17.31 10.89 0.56
N THR A 298 -18.46 11.03 -0.05
CA THR A 298 -19.14 9.96 -0.79
C THR A 298 -18.55 9.74 -2.17
N THR A 299 -17.74 10.69 -2.65
CA THR A 299 -17.08 10.62 -3.94
C THR A 299 -16.18 9.41 -4.07
N ILE A 300 -16.24 8.73 -5.21
CA ILE A 300 -15.40 7.56 -5.50
C ILE A 300 -13.94 7.96 -5.78
N SER A 301 -13.03 7.01 -5.58
CA SER A 301 -11.60 7.25 -5.78
C SER A 301 -11.22 7.35 -7.27
N PRO A 302 -10.08 7.97 -7.62
CA PRO A 302 -9.61 8.07 -9.01
C PRO A 302 -9.53 6.75 -9.78
N MET A 303 -9.14 5.65 -9.12
CA MET A 303 -9.15 4.31 -9.72
C MET A 303 -10.57 3.89 -10.10
N PHE A 304 -11.51 4.11 -9.20
CA PHE A 304 -12.91 3.74 -9.39
C PHE A 304 -13.57 4.63 -10.44
N ALA A 305 -13.34 5.95 -10.41
CA ALA A 305 -13.88 6.92 -11.36
C ALA A 305 -13.44 6.59 -12.79
N LEU A 306 -12.14 6.38 -13.02
CA LEU A 306 -11.64 6.02 -14.34
C LEU A 306 -12.19 4.67 -14.80
N SER A 307 -12.31 3.68 -13.93
CA SER A 307 -12.90 2.38 -14.30
C SER A 307 -14.36 2.51 -14.72
N ARG A 308 -15.17 3.33 -14.01
CA ARG A 308 -16.56 3.60 -14.39
C ARG A 308 -16.64 4.32 -15.75
N LEU A 309 -15.80 5.33 -15.98
CA LEU A 309 -15.73 6.03 -17.26
C LEU A 309 -15.45 5.04 -18.41
N LEU A 310 -14.41 4.21 -18.29
CA LEU A 310 -14.05 3.26 -19.34
C LEU A 310 -15.13 2.21 -19.58
N LYS A 311 -15.81 1.76 -18.53
CA LYS A 311 -16.91 0.79 -18.63
C LYS A 311 -18.22 1.41 -19.11
N SER A 312 -18.42 2.72 -18.94
CA SER A 312 -19.57 3.42 -19.54
C SER A 312 -19.45 3.52 -21.06
N GLU A 313 -18.21 3.67 -21.57
CA GLU A 313 -17.95 3.68 -23.01
C GLU A 313 -17.98 2.24 -23.57
N GLU A 314 -17.39 1.28 -22.87
CA GLU A 314 -17.30 -0.13 -23.30
C GLU A 314 -17.47 -1.08 -22.10
N PRO A 315 -18.69 -1.60 -21.86
CA PRO A 315 -19.03 -2.38 -20.67
C PRO A 315 -18.22 -3.66 -20.46
N ASP A 316 -17.77 -4.32 -21.53
CA ASP A 316 -17.02 -5.59 -21.47
C ASP A 316 -15.52 -5.40 -21.24
N THR A 317 -15.06 -4.16 -21.10
CA THR A 317 -13.65 -3.84 -20.87
C THR A 317 -13.21 -4.28 -19.47
N ILE A 318 -12.16 -5.10 -19.41
CA ILE A 318 -11.49 -5.48 -18.16
C ILE A 318 -10.48 -4.40 -17.80
N THR A 319 -10.66 -3.79 -16.64
CA THR A 319 -9.82 -2.69 -16.15
C THR A 319 -8.83 -3.18 -15.11
N VAL A 320 -7.53 -2.87 -15.29
CA VAL A 320 -6.43 -3.30 -14.43
C VAL A 320 -5.70 -2.08 -13.89
N PHE A 321 -5.85 -1.80 -12.61
CA PHE A 321 -5.08 -0.73 -11.96
C PHE A 321 -3.63 -1.16 -11.68
N ILE A 322 -2.68 -0.29 -12.00
CA ILE A 322 -1.25 -0.49 -11.74
C ILE A 322 -0.71 0.67 -10.89
N GLY A 323 -0.22 0.36 -9.68
CA GLY A 323 0.29 1.42 -8.80
C GLY A 323 0.99 0.94 -7.54
N PRO A 324 1.50 1.85 -6.69
CA PRO A 324 2.27 1.51 -5.49
C PRO A 324 1.40 1.16 -4.27
N CYS A 325 0.08 1.10 -4.41
CA CYS A 325 -0.87 1.00 -3.29
C CYS A 325 -1.40 -0.43 -3.10
N ILE A 326 -1.29 -0.95 -1.87
CA ILE A 326 -1.89 -2.25 -1.49
C ILE A 326 -3.37 -2.10 -1.14
N ALA A 327 -3.77 -0.98 -0.51
CA ALA A 327 -5.16 -0.77 -0.09
C ALA A 327 -6.14 -0.71 -1.28
N LYS A 328 -5.67 -0.40 -2.48
CA LYS A 328 -6.49 -0.46 -3.71
C LYS A 328 -6.97 -1.88 -4.04
N LYS A 329 -6.23 -2.92 -3.64
CA LYS A 329 -6.69 -4.31 -3.76
C LYS A 329 -7.91 -4.58 -2.85
N ASN A 330 -7.93 -3.97 -1.67
CA ASN A 330 -9.08 -4.06 -0.77
C ASN A 330 -10.28 -3.26 -1.30
N GLU A 331 -10.06 -2.06 -1.81
CA GLU A 331 -11.12 -1.24 -2.41
C GLU A 331 -11.79 -1.96 -3.61
N LYS A 332 -10.98 -2.60 -4.46
CA LYS A 332 -11.49 -3.46 -5.54
C LYS A 332 -12.41 -4.56 -5.00
N GLN A 333 -12.02 -5.21 -3.92
CA GLN A 333 -12.79 -6.30 -3.31
C GLN A 333 -14.08 -5.80 -2.66
N GLU A 334 -14.02 -4.67 -1.94
CA GLU A 334 -15.15 -4.05 -1.25
C GLU A 334 -16.25 -3.60 -2.23
N TYR A 335 -15.86 -3.04 -3.38
CA TYR A 335 -16.78 -2.52 -4.39
C TYR A 335 -16.80 -3.38 -5.67
N LYS A 336 -16.65 -4.69 -5.53
CA LYS A 336 -16.72 -5.63 -6.65
C LYS A 336 -18.11 -5.61 -7.29
N GLY A 337 -18.17 -5.55 -8.62
CA GLY A 337 -19.43 -5.52 -9.37
C GLY A 337 -20.11 -4.15 -9.46
N GLN A 338 -19.51 -3.09 -8.87
CA GLN A 338 -20.07 -1.73 -8.90
C GLN A 338 -19.38 -0.83 -9.94
N GLY A 339 -18.67 -1.39 -10.91
CA GLY A 339 -17.92 -0.66 -11.94
C GLY A 339 -16.50 -0.27 -11.52
N ASN A 340 -16.01 -0.74 -10.35
CA ASN A 340 -14.62 -0.54 -9.93
C ASN A 340 -13.65 -1.38 -10.80
N ALA A 341 -12.34 -1.14 -10.64
CA ALA A 341 -11.30 -1.92 -11.31
C ALA A 341 -11.48 -3.42 -11.07
N ASP A 342 -11.34 -4.23 -12.13
CA ASP A 342 -11.47 -5.67 -12.03
C ASP A 342 -10.26 -6.31 -11.36
N PHE A 343 -9.07 -5.76 -11.64
CA PHE A 343 -7.80 -6.24 -11.08
C PHE A 343 -6.93 -5.09 -10.61
N VAL A 344 -6.04 -5.38 -9.65
CA VAL A 344 -5.08 -4.42 -9.10
C VAL A 344 -3.70 -5.04 -9.03
N LEU A 345 -2.76 -4.48 -9.78
CA LEU A 345 -1.35 -4.87 -9.79
C LEU A 345 -0.49 -3.83 -9.05
N THR A 346 0.48 -4.32 -8.29
CA THR A 346 1.55 -3.49 -7.76
C THR A 346 2.64 -3.26 -8.79
N ILE A 347 3.48 -2.23 -8.58
CA ILE A 347 4.66 -1.98 -9.45
C ILE A 347 5.57 -3.22 -9.51
N GLY A 348 5.69 -3.98 -8.40
CA GLY A 348 6.50 -5.20 -8.35
C GLY A 348 5.94 -6.32 -9.23
N GLU A 349 4.62 -6.47 -9.26
CA GLU A 349 3.91 -7.42 -10.12
C GLU A 349 4.02 -7.03 -11.60
N PHE A 350 3.81 -5.76 -11.92
CA PHE A 350 3.99 -5.22 -13.27
C PHE A 350 5.41 -5.45 -13.80
N ARG A 351 6.44 -5.20 -12.97
CA ARG A 351 7.82 -5.49 -13.32
C ARG A 351 8.09 -6.98 -13.58
N ALA A 352 7.43 -7.87 -12.84
CA ALA A 352 7.55 -9.31 -13.07
C ALA A 352 6.96 -9.70 -14.43
N MET A 353 5.83 -9.10 -14.82
CA MET A 353 5.23 -9.27 -16.15
C MET A 353 6.17 -8.77 -17.25
N MET A 354 6.73 -7.56 -17.10
CA MET A 354 7.70 -7.01 -18.07
C MET A 354 8.90 -7.95 -18.25
N ARG A 355 9.47 -8.44 -17.16
CA ARG A 355 10.60 -9.36 -17.22
C ARG A 355 10.23 -10.69 -17.88
N ALA A 356 9.02 -11.21 -17.62
CA ALA A 356 8.54 -12.47 -18.20
C ALA A 356 8.37 -12.40 -19.73
N LYS A 357 8.06 -11.22 -20.26
CA LYS A 357 7.91 -10.94 -21.70
C LYS A 357 9.13 -10.23 -22.29
N GLU A 358 10.23 -10.09 -21.52
CA GLU A 358 11.46 -9.41 -21.93
C GLU A 358 11.23 -7.95 -22.38
N VAL A 359 10.19 -7.31 -21.86
CA VAL A 359 9.86 -5.91 -22.15
C VAL A 359 10.77 -4.98 -21.36
N VAL A 360 11.48 -4.11 -22.05
CA VAL A 360 12.32 -3.06 -21.49
C VAL A 360 11.63 -1.71 -21.68
N LEU A 361 11.67 -0.86 -20.66
CA LEU A 361 11.21 0.52 -20.75
C LEU A 361 12.27 1.37 -21.45
N GLU A 362 11.87 2.01 -22.54
CA GLU A 362 12.72 2.92 -23.32
C GLU A 362 12.23 4.36 -23.11
N PRO A 363 13.13 5.35 -23.12
CA PRO A 363 12.73 6.76 -23.08
C PRO A 363 11.88 7.13 -24.31
N GLU A 364 10.73 7.71 -24.08
CA GLU A 364 9.84 8.25 -25.10
C GLU A 364 9.38 9.66 -24.71
N GLU A 365 9.11 10.51 -25.68
CA GLU A 365 8.45 11.80 -25.44
C GLU A 365 7.04 11.59 -24.90
N ASN A 366 6.63 12.43 -23.96
CA ASN A 366 5.30 12.36 -23.35
C ASN A 366 4.25 13.05 -24.26
N SER A 367 3.86 12.37 -25.33
CA SER A 367 3.07 12.94 -26.41
C SER A 367 1.54 12.94 -26.19
N ASP A 368 1.04 12.08 -25.30
CA ASP A 368 -0.40 11.90 -25.10
C ASP A 368 -0.74 11.95 -23.60
N GLN A 369 -0.85 13.17 -23.09
CA GLN A 369 -1.20 13.43 -21.70
C GLN A 369 -2.73 13.46 -21.56
N GLN A 370 -3.27 12.45 -20.88
CA GLN A 370 -4.71 12.28 -20.68
C GLN A 370 -5.23 13.05 -19.46
N ALA A 371 -4.41 13.27 -18.46
CA ALA A 371 -4.77 13.94 -17.22
C ALA A 371 -4.23 15.37 -17.17
N SER A 372 -4.93 16.27 -16.47
CA SER A 372 -4.40 17.57 -16.11
C SER A 372 -3.24 17.45 -15.11
N ILE A 373 -2.46 18.53 -14.94
CA ILE A 373 -1.41 18.57 -13.91
C ILE A 373 -2.00 18.33 -12.50
N TYR A 374 -3.23 18.78 -12.25
CA TYR A 374 -3.93 18.61 -10.97
C TYR A 374 -4.26 17.14 -10.72
N GLY A 375 -4.82 16.44 -11.70
CA GLY A 375 -5.08 15.00 -11.62
C GLY A 375 -3.79 14.18 -11.45
N LYS A 376 -2.72 14.56 -12.15
CA LYS A 376 -1.40 13.94 -11.97
C LYS A 376 -0.86 14.12 -10.55
N ARG A 377 -1.07 15.29 -9.92
CA ARG A 377 -0.64 15.58 -8.54
C ARG A 377 -1.37 14.79 -7.46
N PHE A 378 -2.47 14.11 -7.73
CA PHE A 378 -3.13 13.20 -6.78
C PHE A 378 -2.19 12.14 -6.18
N GLY A 379 -1.10 11.83 -6.84
CA GLY A 379 -0.06 10.94 -6.31
C GLY A 379 0.75 11.51 -5.14
N ASN A 380 0.74 12.82 -4.92
CA ASN A 380 1.54 13.54 -3.93
C ASN A 380 0.66 13.96 -2.73
N GLY A 381 1.25 14.07 -1.54
CA GLY A 381 0.56 14.66 -0.39
C GLY A 381 0.27 16.14 -0.64
N GLY A 382 -0.95 16.58 -0.39
CA GLY A 382 -1.44 17.92 -0.72
C GLY A 382 -1.95 18.08 -2.15
N GLY A 383 -1.84 17.03 -2.98
CA GLY A 383 -2.26 17.07 -4.38
C GLY A 383 -3.78 17.03 -4.57
N VAL A 384 -4.48 16.29 -3.71
CA VAL A 384 -5.95 16.19 -3.76
C VAL A 384 -6.56 17.54 -3.44
N SER A 385 -6.19 18.14 -2.32
CA SER A 385 -6.69 19.46 -1.92
C SER A 385 -6.35 20.56 -2.92
N ALA A 386 -5.19 20.49 -3.58
CA ALA A 386 -4.83 21.43 -4.65
C ALA A 386 -5.74 21.29 -5.88
N ALA A 387 -6.07 20.06 -6.27
CA ALA A 387 -6.96 19.78 -7.39
C ALA A 387 -8.41 20.22 -7.09
N VAL A 388 -8.92 19.88 -5.90
CA VAL A 388 -10.25 20.31 -5.44
C VAL A 388 -10.33 21.83 -5.39
N ALA A 389 -9.32 22.51 -4.83
CA ALA A 389 -9.27 23.97 -4.81
C ALA A 389 -9.27 24.59 -6.23
N GLN A 390 -8.61 23.95 -7.20
CA GLN A 390 -8.64 24.38 -8.59
C GLN A 390 -10.04 24.23 -9.19
N CYS A 391 -10.70 23.11 -8.99
CA CYS A 391 -12.09 22.93 -9.46
C CYS A 391 -13.04 23.95 -8.85
N MET A 392 -12.85 24.31 -7.56
CA MET A 392 -13.62 25.38 -6.91
C MET A 392 -13.41 26.73 -7.60
N ARG A 393 -12.16 27.09 -7.97
CA ARG A 393 -11.86 28.33 -8.71
C ARG A 393 -12.50 28.32 -10.08
N GLU A 394 -12.46 27.20 -10.80
CA GLU A 394 -13.11 27.04 -12.11
C GLU A 394 -14.63 27.16 -12.02
N ALA A 395 -15.23 26.75 -10.88
CA ALA A 395 -16.64 26.95 -10.57
C ALA A 395 -16.98 28.36 -10.02
N GLY A 396 -16.00 29.28 -9.96
CA GLY A 396 -16.19 30.67 -9.47
C GLY A 396 -16.26 30.79 -7.94
N ALA A 397 -15.89 29.74 -7.19
CA ALA A 397 -15.79 29.78 -5.75
C ALA A 397 -14.35 30.12 -5.30
N ASP A 398 -14.24 30.72 -4.12
CA ASP A 398 -12.95 31.11 -3.52
C ASP A 398 -12.50 30.05 -2.51
N PRO A 399 -11.53 29.17 -2.85
CA PRO A 399 -11.06 28.13 -1.95
C PRO A 399 -10.27 28.66 -0.75
N ASP A 400 -9.76 29.89 -0.80
CA ASP A 400 -8.94 30.47 0.27
C ASP A 400 -9.79 30.87 1.49
N LYS A 401 -11.11 30.79 1.38
CA LYS A 401 -12.05 30.94 2.51
C LYS A 401 -12.12 29.72 3.41
N PHE A 402 -11.56 28.59 2.99
CA PHE A 402 -11.62 27.33 3.72
C PHE A 402 -10.27 26.91 4.29
N ASN A 403 -10.29 26.40 5.50
CA ASN A 403 -9.12 25.83 6.13
C ASN A 403 -8.96 24.35 5.75
N ILE A 404 -7.83 24.01 5.13
CA ILE A 404 -7.53 22.64 4.69
C ILE A 404 -6.43 22.05 5.57
N GLU A 405 -6.71 20.94 6.24
CA GLU A 405 -5.70 20.13 6.94
C GLU A 405 -5.15 19.05 6.01
N LYS A 406 -3.85 19.10 5.71
CA LYS A 406 -3.17 18.17 4.83
C LYS A 406 -2.39 17.16 5.68
N CYS A 407 -2.83 15.91 5.70
CA CYS A 407 -2.21 14.85 6.49
C CYS A 407 -1.39 13.92 5.60
N SER A 408 -0.08 13.87 5.82
CA SER A 408 0.88 13.02 5.12
C SER A 408 1.49 12.01 6.08
N GLY A 409 0.96 10.79 6.07
CA GLY A 409 1.33 9.72 6.99
C GLY A 409 0.26 9.42 8.05
N ALA A 410 0.27 8.18 8.52
CA ALA A 410 -0.74 7.70 9.47
C ALA A 410 -0.79 8.45 10.80
N ALA A 411 0.34 8.97 11.26
CA ALA A 411 0.41 9.72 12.53
C ALA A 411 -0.33 11.05 12.44
N GLU A 412 -0.14 11.79 11.33
CA GLU A 412 -0.84 13.06 11.09
C GLU A 412 -2.33 12.82 10.88
N CYS A 413 -2.71 11.80 10.10
CA CYS A 413 -4.11 11.40 9.93
C CYS A 413 -4.79 11.14 11.28
N LYS A 414 -4.17 10.37 12.17
CA LYS A 414 -4.71 10.09 13.51
C LYS A 414 -4.83 11.33 14.37
N LYS A 415 -3.85 12.23 14.31
CA LYS A 415 -3.89 13.49 15.05
C LYS A 415 -5.07 14.34 14.60
N ALA A 416 -5.25 14.52 13.28
CA ALA A 416 -6.36 15.29 12.72
C ALA A 416 -7.72 14.66 13.09
N LEU A 417 -7.88 13.33 12.91
CA LEU A 417 -9.11 12.62 13.29
C LEU A 417 -9.42 12.72 14.78
N THR A 418 -8.40 12.66 15.65
CA THR A 418 -8.59 12.84 17.10
C THR A 418 -9.05 14.25 17.42
N LEU A 419 -8.51 15.29 16.76
CA LEU A 419 -8.96 16.67 16.93
C LEU A 419 -10.37 16.88 16.38
N LEU A 420 -10.71 16.25 15.26
CA LEU A 420 -12.05 16.28 14.68
C LEU A 420 -13.07 15.67 15.66
N LYS A 421 -12.78 14.49 16.21
CA LYS A 421 -13.61 13.79 17.18
C LYS A 421 -13.96 14.62 18.42
N VAL A 422 -13.02 15.42 18.90
CA VAL A 422 -13.23 16.29 20.09
C VAL A 422 -13.70 17.71 19.71
N GLY A 423 -14.05 17.95 18.44
CA GLY A 423 -14.54 19.25 17.97
C GLY A 423 -13.51 20.39 17.97
N LYS A 424 -12.22 20.07 18.07
CA LYS A 424 -11.13 21.07 18.17
C LYS A 424 -10.33 21.24 16.88
N LEU A 425 -10.72 20.60 15.80
CA LEU A 425 -10.04 20.79 14.51
C LEU A 425 -10.52 22.09 13.87
N PRO A 426 -9.62 23.05 13.58
CA PRO A 426 -10.00 24.30 12.93
C PRO A 426 -10.29 24.14 11.42
N ALA A 427 -9.86 23.02 10.82
CA ALA A 427 -10.02 22.79 9.37
C ALA A 427 -11.47 22.42 9.02
N ASP A 428 -11.86 22.81 7.82
CA ASP A 428 -13.15 22.52 7.19
C ASP A 428 -13.06 21.24 6.35
N PHE A 429 -11.87 21.01 5.77
CA PHE A 429 -11.59 19.88 4.91
C PHE A 429 -10.28 19.18 5.32
N ILE A 430 -10.28 17.84 5.32
CA ILE A 430 -9.12 17.03 5.67
C ILE A 430 -8.71 16.19 4.47
N GLU A 431 -7.53 16.45 3.92
CA GLU A 431 -6.87 15.53 3.01
C GLU A 431 -6.10 14.47 3.81
N GLY A 432 -6.53 13.20 3.74
CA GLY A 432 -5.91 12.10 4.47
C GLY A 432 -5.13 11.14 3.58
N MET A 433 -3.79 11.14 3.69
CA MET A 433 -2.90 10.19 3.04
C MET A 433 -2.15 9.36 4.08
N VAL A 434 -2.45 8.05 4.20
CA VAL A 434 -1.79 7.17 5.19
C VAL A 434 -0.30 6.95 4.90
N CYS A 435 0.13 7.08 3.64
CA CYS A 435 1.53 6.99 3.26
C CYS A 435 2.22 8.35 3.36
N GLU A 436 3.43 8.42 3.92
CA GLU A 436 4.25 9.63 3.94
C GLU A 436 4.61 10.06 2.51
N GLY A 437 4.44 11.34 2.19
CA GLY A 437 4.65 11.90 0.85
C GLY A 437 3.53 11.57 -0.14
N GLY A 438 2.43 10.96 0.30
CA GLY A 438 1.33 10.53 -0.55
C GLY A 438 1.55 9.14 -1.16
N CYS A 439 0.86 8.84 -2.27
CA CYS A 439 0.94 7.54 -2.95
C CYS A 439 2.35 7.22 -3.47
N VAL A 440 3.17 8.22 -3.77
CA VAL A 440 4.59 8.08 -4.15
C VAL A 440 5.39 7.36 -3.06
N GLY A 441 5.01 7.53 -1.79
CA GLY A 441 5.56 6.82 -0.64
C GLY A 441 4.93 5.45 -0.37
N GLY A 442 4.09 4.94 -1.25
CA GLY A 442 3.35 3.70 -1.08
C GLY A 442 4.22 2.47 -0.83
N PRO A 443 3.67 1.42 -0.18
CA PRO A 443 4.45 0.26 0.28
C PRO A 443 5.02 -0.60 -0.87
N SER A 444 4.49 -0.46 -2.08
CA SER A 444 4.95 -1.19 -3.28
C SER A 444 5.70 -0.31 -4.29
N ARG A 445 6.22 0.84 -3.85
CA ARG A 445 7.06 1.71 -4.69
C ARG A 445 8.34 1.02 -5.16
N HIS A 446 8.82 1.37 -6.34
CA HIS A 446 10.03 0.78 -6.92
C HIS A 446 11.32 1.41 -6.37
N ARG A 447 11.40 2.74 -6.25
CA ARG A 447 12.55 3.48 -5.70
C ARG A 447 12.55 3.46 -4.17
N SER A 448 12.73 2.27 -3.58
CA SER A 448 12.67 2.06 -2.12
C SER A 448 13.81 2.70 -1.30
N GLY A 449 14.85 3.26 -1.96
CA GLY A 449 16.01 3.87 -1.28
C GLY A 449 15.89 5.36 -1.00
N LYS A 450 14.96 6.08 -1.63
CA LYS A 450 14.74 7.50 -1.40
C LYS A 450 13.73 7.73 -0.27
N ASN A 451 13.93 8.80 0.48
CA ASN A 451 12.91 9.30 1.42
C ASN A 451 11.63 9.62 0.63
N PRO A 452 10.43 9.21 1.12
CA PRO A 452 9.17 9.45 0.43
C PRO A 452 8.90 10.93 0.11
N VAL A 453 9.23 11.82 1.03
CA VAL A 453 9.05 13.28 0.86
C VAL A 453 9.97 13.82 -0.24
N LEU A 454 11.20 13.33 -0.33
CA LEU A 454 12.11 13.71 -1.42
C LEU A 454 11.64 13.15 -2.76
N ALA A 455 11.11 11.92 -2.79
CA ALA A 455 10.54 11.34 -4.00
C ALA A 455 9.33 12.14 -4.51
N ALA A 456 8.49 12.63 -3.61
CA ALA A 456 7.37 13.52 -3.96
C ALA A 456 7.86 14.85 -4.54
N LYS A 457 8.88 15.47 -3.94
CA LYS A 457 9.48 16.71 -4.46
C LYS A 457 10.16 16.53 -5.83
N ASP A 458 10.84 15.41 -6.05
CA ASP A 458 11.45 15.11 -7.35
C ASP A 458 10.36 14.96 -8.42
N ARG A 459 9.25 14.31 -8.06
CA ARG A 459 8.10 14.17 -8.95
C ARG A 459 7.43 15.52 -9.25
N ASP A 460 7.29 16.41 -8.28
CA ASP A 460 6.75 17.77 -8.50
C ASP A 460 7.58 18.54 -9.53
N LYS A 461 8.90 18.33 -9.58
CA LYS A 461 9.75 18.93 -10.63
C LYS A 461 9.44 18.37 -12.01
N LEU A 462 9.24 17.05 -12.13
CA LEU A 462 8.84 16.43 -13.39
C LEU A 462 7.47 16.94 -13.86
N LEU A 463 6.54 17.15 -12.93
CA LEU A 463 5.21 17.66 -13.23
C LEU A 463 5.20 19.16 -13.56
N ALA A 464 6.22 19.92 -13.18
CA ALA A 464 6.29 21.35 -13.53
C ALA A 464 6.41 21.60 -15.04
N GLU A 465 6.85 20.59 -15.81
CA GLU A 465 6.93 20.59 -17.26
C GLU A 465 5.67 20.04 -17.94
N ALA A 466 4.67 19.60 -17.16
CA ALA A 466 3.43 19.06 -17.69
C ALA A 466 2.50 20.18 -18.19
N ASP A 467 1.59 19.82 -19.08
CA ASP A 467 0.51 20.68 -19.58
C ASP A 467 -0.36 21.18 -18.41
N ASP A 468 -0.55 22.50 -18.29
CA ASP A 468 -1.25 23.19 -17.19
C ASP A 468 -2.75 23.45 -17.47
N ARG A 469 -3.33 22.70 -18.44
CA ARG A 469 -4.76 22.84 -18.76
C ARG A 469 -5.65 22.69 -17.53
N ASN A 470 -6.78 23.40 -17.53
CA ASN A 470 -7.78 23.32 -16.49
C ASN A 470 -8.39 21.92 -16.39
N VAL A 471 -8.94 21.59 -15.23
CA VAL A 471 -9.64 20.32 -15.01
C VAL A 471 -10.91 20.25 -15.86
N SER A 472 -11.72 21.32 -15.88
CA SER A 472 -12.94 21.43 -16.69
C SER A 472 -12.68 21.26 -18.19
N ASP A 473 -11.61 21.89 -18.72
CA ASP A 473 -11.23 21.74 -20.11
C ASP A 473 -10.85 20.30 -20.46
N ASN A 474 -10.18 19.63 -19.54
CA ASN A 474 -9.79 18.24 -19.72
C ASN A 474 -11.00 17.31 -19.72
N LEU A 475 -11.97 17.56 -18.83
CA LEU A 475 -13.17 16.73 -18.66
C LEU A 475 -14.25 16.99 -19.70
N SER A 476 -14.25 18.14 -20.37
CA SER A 476 -15.23 18.49 -21.40
C SER A 476 -15.33 17.51 -22.58
N LYS A 477 -14.32 16.63 -22.72
CA LYS A 477 -14.23 15.62 -23.79
C LYS A 477 -15.02 14.34 -23.47
N TYR A 478 -15.51 14.18 -22.25
CA TYR A 478 -16.13 12.95 -21.75
C TYR A 478 -17.59 13.17 -21.36
N ASP A 479 -18.44 12.18 -21.57
CA ASP A 479 -19.81 12.19 -21.07
C ASP A 479 -19.84 11.73 -19.60
N LEU A 480 -19.91 12.71 -18.69
CA LEU A 480 -19.92 12.46 -17.26
C LEU A 480 -21.31 12.09 -16.71
N THR A 481 -22.36 12.16 -17.53
CA THR A 481 -23.73 11.82 -17.11
C THR A 481 -24.00 10.31 -17.15
N ALA A 482 -23.13 9.55 -17.81
CA ALA A 482 -23.28 8.11 -18.02
C ALA A 482 -23.07 7.25 -16.75
N PHE A 483 -22.51 7.83 -15.69
CA PHE A 483 -22.23 7.10 -14.45
C PHE A 483 -22.21 8.01 -13.21
N SER A 484 -22.43 7.42 -12.03
CA SER A 484 -22.37 8.16 -10.75
C SER A 484 -20.94 8.31 -10.25
N MET A 485 -20.59 9.49 -9.76
CA MET A 485 -19.34 9.77 -9.07
C MET A 485 -19.39 9.46 -7.56
N HIS A 486 -20.52 8.99 -7.04
CA HIS A 486 -20.74 8.68 -5.63
C HIS A 486 -20.88 7.17 -5.39
N LYS A 487 -20.55 6.75 -4.13
CA LYS A 487 -20.65 5.35 -3.65
C LYS A 487 -22.09 4.98 -3.36
#